data_4e22fee38095b8e95e72d6825320983a
#
_entry.id   4e22fee38095b8e95e72d6825320983a
#
_cell.length_a   1.000
_cell.length_b   1.000
_cell.length_c   1.000
_cell.angle_alpha   90.00
_cell.angle_beta   90.00
_cell.angle_gamma   90.00
#
_symmetry.space_group_name_H-M   'P 1'
#
loop_
_entity.id
_entity.type
_entity.pdbx_description
1 polymer ?
#
loop_
_entity_poly.entity_id
_entity_poly.type
_entity_poly.pdbx_seq_one_letter_code
_entity_poly.pdbx_strand_id
1 'polypeptide(L)'
;IITVLTSTFVYGLLFFFIVGAYGIYGVPRSIGLLQPMLLFFAILSSRLLIKYLVTDFSINFKKHSKKKNVIIYGAGNAGQQLVIALENSPEFKVVCVIDDDQHLHGQFLFGQKIYSPKNLPKLIENKNVDLAFLGMPAINRKQRKKIIEKLNQYKITVKTLPSISEIADGTITVSDIKDLNVEDLLNREQVEPNIELLNIKINSKTVLVTGAGGSIGSELCRQIIRLNPAKLLLIELNEFALYKIYEELRAYDKDIKIISLLANAQDQLKLEKIFETFKVETVYHAAAYKHVPLVEENICEGIKNNVFSTLAVAKASVIKNVQNLVLISSDKAVRPTNIMGATKRLAELCMQGIYSINKNKDINFSIVRFGNV
;
A
#
# COMPACT_ATOMS: atom_id res chain seq x y z
N ILE A 1 -12.76 -18.81 -31.81
CA ILE A 1 -13.68 -19.34 -32.85
C ILE A 1 -12.93 -19.40 -34.17
N ILE A 2 -12.32 -18.33 -34.67
CA ILE A 2 -11.60 -18.28 -35.95
C ILE A 2 -10.56 -19.40 -36.05
N THR A 3 -9.73 -19.60 -35.05
CA THR A 3 -8.68 -20.63 -35.02
C THR A 3 -9.25 -22.06 -35.11
N VAL A 4 -10.41 -22.32 -34.49
CA VAL A 4 -11.07 -23.63 -34.59
C VAL A 4 -11.64 -23.85 -35.99
N LEU A 5 -12.23 -22.80 -36.55
CA LEU A 5 -12.81 -22.82 -37.87
C LEU A 5 -11.76 -23.08 -38.96
N THR A 6 -10.61 -22.42 -38.86
CA THR A 6 -9.50 -22.64 -39.81
C THR A 6 -8.89 -24.03 -39.67
N SER A 7 -8.64 -24.51 -38.43
CA SER A 7 -8.04 -25.83 -38.21
C SER A 7 -8.97 -26.97 -38.65
N THR A 8 -10.28 -26.88 -38.31
CA THR A 8 -11.26 -27.89 -38.77
C THR A 8 -11.53 -27.83 -40.25
N PHE A 9 -11.43 -26.67 -40.88
CA PHE A 9 -11.55 -26.54 -42.33
C PHE A 9 -10.38 -27.20 -43.04
N VAL A 10 -9.15 -26.95 -42.64
CA VAL A 10 -7.94 -27.58 -43.20
C VAL A 10 -8.00 -29.11 -43.03
N TYR A 11 -8.33 -29.56 -41.81
CA TYR A 11 -8.49 -30.97 -41.51
C TYR A 11 -9.60 -31.60 -42.41
N GLY A 12 -10.76 -30.95 -42.51
CA GLY A 12 -11.90 -31.42 -43.29
C GLY A 12 -11.59 -31.55 -44.78
N LEU A 13 -10.80 -30.61 -45.31
CA LEU A 13 -10.39 -30.61 -46.71
C LEU A 13 -9.43 -31.77 -46.99
N LEU A 14 -8.44 -32.01 -46.13
CA LEU A 14 -7.53 -33.16 -46.25
C LEU A 14 -8.27 -34.48 -46.12
N PHE A 15 -9.16 -34.60 -45.15
CA PHE A 15 -9.93 -35.82 -44.91
C PHE A 15 -10.90 -36.11 -46.05
N PHE A 16 -11.52 -35.08 -46.61
CA PHE A 16 -12.39 -35.21 -47.81
C PHE A 16 -11.62 -35.72 -49.02
N PHE A 17 -10.44 -35.22 -49.30
CA PHE A 17 -9.60 -35.71 -50.41
C PHE A 17 -9.21 -37.16 -50.22
N ILE A 18 -8.85 -37.60 -49.01
CA ILE A 18 -8.40 -38.97 -48.74
C ILE A 18 -9.58 -39.95 -48.79
N VAL A 19 -10.68 -39.67 -48.12
CA VAL A 19 -11.79 -40.60 -47.93
C VAL A 19 -12.88 -40.41 -48.98
N GLY A 20 -13.19 -39.15 -49.31
CA GLY A 20 -14.29 -38.82 -50.25
C GLY A 20 -13.89 -38.92 -51.72
N ALA A 21 -12.73 -38.34 -52.11
CA ALA A 21 -12.29 -38.32 -53.50
C ALA A 21 -11.48 -39.56 -53.86
N TYR A 22 -10.47 -39.94 -53.05
CA TYR A 22 -9.65 -41.15 -53.35
C TYR A 22 -10.39 -42.43 -53.02
N GLY A 23 -11.11 -42.45 -51.90
CA GLY A 23 -11.90 -43.61 -51.47
C GLY A 23 -11.06 -44.65 -50.75
N ILE A 24 -11.55 -45.19 -49.65
CA ILE A 24 -10.93 -46.28 -48.88
C ILE A 24 -11.88 -47.50 -49.04
N TYR A 25 -11.31 -48.64 -49.37
CA TYR A 25 -12.09 -49.86 -49.51
C TYR A 25 -12.88 -50.20 -48.26
N GLY A 26 -14.21 -50.41 -48.39
CA GLY A 26 -15.09 -50.67 -47.23
C GLY A 26 -15.60 -49.42 -46.46
N VAL A 27 -15.19 -48.22 -46.83
CA VAL A 27 -15.64 -46.95 -46.17
C VAL A 27 -16.56 -46.19 -47.18
N PRO A 28 -17.81 -45.87 -46.79
CA PRO A 28 -18.67 -45.00 -47.56
C PRO A 28 -18.10 -43.64 -47.81
N ARG A 29 -18.07 -43.12 -49.02
CA ARG A 29 -17.51 -41.79 -49.38
C ARG A 29 -18.18 -40.62 -48.66
N SER A 30 -19.44 -40.77 -48.24
CA SER A 30 -20.18 -39.79 -47.46
C SER A 30 -19.53 -39.48 -46.10
N ILE A 31 -18.74 -40.41 -45.53
CA ILE A 31 -18.02 -40.22 -44.29
C ILE A 31 -16.96 -39.13 -44.45
N GLY A 32 -16.37 -38.97 -45.63
CA GLY A 32 -15.41 -37.89 -45.92
C GLY A 32 -15.94 -36.49 -45.69
N LEU A 33 -17.28 -36.30 -45.81
CA LEU A 33 -17.93 -35.02 -45.57
C LEU A 33 -18.60 -34.94 -44.19
N LEU A 34 -19.25 -36.01 -43.74
CA LEU A 34 -20.00 -36.05 -42.49
C LEU A 34 -19.09 -35.98 -41.25
N GLN A 35 -17.95 -36.67 -41.26
CA GLN A 35 -17.06 -36.75 -40.11
C GLN A 35 -16.42 -35.37 -39.73
N PRO A 36 -15.84 -34.58 -40.67
CA PRO A 36 -15.34 -33.26 -40.36
C PRO A 36 -16.42 -32.30 -39.86
N MET A 37 -17.63 -32.42 -40.42
CA MET A 37 -18.77 -31.59 -40.00
C MET A 37 -19.23 -31.91 -38.59
N LEU A 38 -19.34 -33.18 -38.23
CA LEU A 38 -19.65 -33.62 -36.85
C LEU A 38 -18.56 -33.21 -35.86
N LEU A 39 -17.28 -33.35 -36.24
CA LEU A 39 -16.16 -32.95 -35.42
C LEU A 39 -16.19 -31.44 -35.13
N PHE A 40 -16.48 -30.62 -36.17
CA PHE A 40 -16.62 -29.18 -35.99
C PHE A 40 -17.71 -28.84 -34.97
N PHE A 41 -18.90 -29.41 -35.09
CA PHE A 41 -20.00 -29.18 -34.16
C PHE A 41 -19.68 -29.69 -32.75
N ALA A 42 -19.02 -30.83 -32.62
CA ALA A 42 -18.62 -31.38 -31.32
C ALA A 42 -17.62 -30.45 -30.60
N ILE A 43 -16.61 -29.94 -31.32
CA ILE A 43 -15.62 -29.01 -30.75
C ILE A 43 -16.28 -27.67 -30.38
N LEU A 44 -17.15 -27.15 -31.26
CA LEU A 44 -17.84 -25.89 -30.99
C LEU A 44 -18.76 -26.00 -29.78
N SER A 45 -19.55 -27.08 -29.70
CA SER A 45 -20.47 -27.35 -28.59
C SER A 45 -19.71 -27.51 -27.27
N SER A 46 -18.61 -28.27 -27.26
CA SER A 46 -17.78 -28.43 -26.04
C SER A 46 -17.20 -27.11 -25.54
N ARG A 47 -16.73 -26.25 -26.44
CA ARG A 47 -16.21 -24.93 -26.07
C ARG A 47 -17.29 -23.98 -25.54
N LEU A 48 -18.47 -23.98 -26.15
CA LEU A 48 -19.62 -23.22 -25.69
C LEU A 48 -20.10 -23.71 -24.32
N LEU A 49 -20.14 -25.03 -24.12
CA LEU A 49 -20.50 -25.65 -22.84
C LEU A 49 -19.49 -25.27 -21.73
N ILE A 50 -18.19 -25.41 -22.01
CA ILE A 50 -17.14 -25.00 -21.04
C ILE A 50 -17.23 -23.51 -20.71
N LYS A 51 -17.40 -22.66 -21.74
CA LYS A 51 -17.57 -21.21 -21.51
C LYS A 51 -18.81 -20.95 -20.67
N TYR A 52 -19.93 -21.59 -20.93
CA TYR A 52 -21.15 -21.44 -20.14
C TYR A 52 -20.95 -21.90 -18.71
N LEU A 53 -20.37 -23.09 -18.47
CA LEU A 53 -20.10 -23.61 -17.13
C LEU A 53 -19.12 -22.71 -16.34
N VAL A 54 -18.03 -22.26 -16.96
CA VAL A 54 -17.05 -21.39 -16.32
C VAL A 54 -17.63 -20.01 -16.00
N THR A 55 -18.47 -19.47 -16.91
CA THR A 55 -19.12 -18.16 -16.69
C THR A 55 -20.17 -18.27 -15.59
N ASP A 56 -21.02 -19.29 -15.61
CA ASP A 56 -22.03 -19.53 -14.56
C ASP A 56 -21.38 -19.86 -13.21
N PHE A 57 -20.29 -20.64 -13.21
CA PHE A 57 -19.57 -20.95 -11.98
C PHE A 57 -18.94 -19.71 -11.37
N SER A 58 -18.33 -18.83 -12.18
CA SER A 58 -17.75 -17.57 -11.70
C SER A 58 -18.83 -16.55 -11.26
N ILE A 59 -19.99 -16.52 -11.90
CA ILE A 59 -21.11 -15.67 -11.52
C ILE A 59 -21.76 -16.17 -10.23
N ASN A 60 -21.93 -17.49 -10.05
CA ASN A 60 -22.54 -18.06 -8.85
C ASN A 60 -21.62 -18.01 -7.62
N PHE A 61 -20.30 -18.12 -7.78
CA PHE A 61 -19.36 -17.88 -6.67
C PHE A 61 -19.39 -16.42 -6.18
N LYS A 62 -19.56 -15.44 -7.09
CA LYS A 62 -19.71 -14.02 -6.74
C LYS A 62 -21.10 -13.64 -6.22
N LYS A 63 -22.12 -14.45 -6.48
CA LYS A 63 -23.51 -14.14 -6.07
C LYS A 63 -23.82 -14.41 -4.61
N HIS A 64 -22.94 -15.09 -3.85
CA HIS A 64 -23.14 -15.39 -2.43
C HIS A 64 -22.55 -14.37 -1.46
N SER A 65 -21.80 -13.36 -1.92
CA SER A 65 -21.45 -12.25 -1.05
C SER A 65 -22.54 -11.17 -1.15
N LYS A 66 -23.25 -10.94 -0.07
CA LYS A 66 -24.24 -9.86 0.06
C LYS A 66 -23.55 -8.54 -0.28
N LYS A 67 -23.93 -7.87 -1.39
CA LYS A 67 -23.37 -6.58 -1.75
C LYS A 67 -23.55 -5.59 -0.60
N LYS A 68 -22.49 -4.87 -0.24
CA LYS A 68 -22.55 -3.82 0.77
C LYS A 68 -23.26 -2.59 0.21
N ASN A 69 -24.25 -2.08 0.92
CA ASN A 69 -24.96 -0.87 0.55
C ASN A 69 -24.09 0.34 0.86
N VAL A 70 -23.87 1.19 -0.15
CA VAL A 70 -22.94 2.31 -0.07
C VAL A 70 -23.63 3.61 -0.37
N ILE A 71 -23.33 4.65 0.40
CA ILE A 71 -23.63 6.03 0.07
C ILE A 71 -22.39 6.73 -0.47
N ILE A 72 -22.57 7.63 -1.41
CA ILE A 72 -21.50 8.50 -1.92
C ILE A 72 -21.78 9.91 -1.41
N TYR A 73 -20.82 10.51 -0.72
CA TYR A 73 -20.88 11.89 -0.27
C TYR A 73 -20.08 12.77 -1.23
N GLY A 74 -20.76 13.62 -1.97
CA GLY A 74 -20.26 14.47 -3.06
C GLY A 74 -20.78 14.04 -4.42
N ALA A 75 -21.52 14.92 -5.11
CA ALA A 75 -22.09 14.70 -6.44
C ALA A 75 -21.27 15.38 -7.56
N GLY A 76 -20.10 15.94 -7.25
CA GLY A 76 -19.15 16.51 -8.21
C GLY A 76 -18.50 15.45 -9.12
N ASN A 77 -17.55 15.87 -9.99
CA ASN A 77 -16.91 14.98 -10.97
C ASN A 77 -16.37 13.67 -10.39
N ALA A 78 -15.69 13.72 -9.23
CA ALA A 78 -15.17 12.53 -8.59
C ALA A 78 -16.28 11.60 -8.08
N GLY A 79 -17.37 12.17 -7.52
CA GLY A 79 -18.54 11.40 -7.12
C GLY A 79 -19.26 10.76 -8.29
N GLN A 80 -19.36 11.44 -9.42
CA GLN A 80 -19.91 10.90 -10.67
C GLN A 80 -19.13 9.69 -11.17
N GLN A 81 -17.81 9.82 -11.26
CA GLN A 81 -16.91 8.72 -11.65
C GLN A 81 -17.03 7.53 -10.69
N LEU A 82 -17.15 7.80 -9.39
CA LEU A 82 -17.34 6.76 -8.39
C LEU A 82 -18.67 6.02 -8.54
N VAL A 83 -19.76 6.72 -8.85
CA VAL A 83 -21.06 6.07 -9.15
C VAL A 83 -20.90 5.12 -10.33
N ILE A 84 -20.29 5.58 -11.43
CA ILE A 84 -20.06 4.76 -12.64
C ILE A 84 -19.17 3.54 -12.32
N ALA A 85 -18.06 3.74 -11.61
CA ALA A 85 -17.13 2.66 -11.25
C ALA A 85 -17.79 1.59 -10.37
N LEU A 86 -18.72 1.99 -9.50
CA LEU A 86 -19.42 1.08 -8.59
C LEU A 86 -20.67 0.42 -9.19
N GLU A 87 -21.21 0.91 -10.30
CA GLU A 87 -22.42 0.38 -10.93
C GLU A 87 -22.30 -1.12 -11.23
N ASN A 88 -21.16 -1.53 -11.76
CA ASN A 88 -20.86 -2.92 -12.10
C ASN A 88 -20.04 -3.66 -11.02
N SER A 89 -19.86 -3.09 -9.86
CA SER A 89 -19.11 -3.72 -8.78
C SER A 89 -19.83 -4.97 -8.24
N PRO A 90 -19.13 -6.10 -8.07
CA PRO A 90 -19.69 -7.28 -7.43
C PRO A 90 -19.84 -7.13 -5.92
N GLU A 91 -19.12 -6.20 -5.29
CA GLU A 91 -19.00 -6.04 -3.83
C GLU A 91 -19.89 -4.92 -3.28
N PHE A 92 -20.14 -3.89 -4.07
CA PHE A 92 -20.82 -2.67 -3.63
C PHE A 92 -22.10 -2.40 -4.41
N LYS A 93 -23.07 -1.79 -3.74
CA LYS A 93 -24.32 -1.29 -4.34
C LYS A 93 -24.54 0.15 -3.89
N VAL A 94 -24.44 1.10 -4.80
CA VAL A 94 -24.77 2.50 -4.50
C VAL A 94 -26.28 2.62 -4.25
N VAL A 95 -26.66 3.16 -3.12
CA VAL A 95 -28.08 3.31 -2.73
C VAL A 95 -28.57 4.75 -2.78
N CYS A 96 -27.66 5.72 -2.63
CA CYS A 96 -27.94 7.14 -2.86
C CYS A 96 -26.64 7.96 -2.88
N VAL A 97 -26.78 9.20 -3.35
CA VAL A 97 -25.73 10.22 -3.31
C VAL A 97 -26.17 11.32 -2.36
N ILE A 98 -25.23 11.93 -1.64
CA ILE A 98 -25.46 13.05 -0.72
C ILE A 98 -24.56 14.20 -1.15
N ASP A 99 -25.10 15.41 -1.17
CA ASP A 99 -24.32 16.62 -1.45
C ASP A 99 -24.80 17.79 -0.59
N ASP A 100 -23.88 18.69 -0.26
CA ASP A 100 -24.18 19.89 0.51
C ASP A 100 -24.82 20.97 -0.37
N ASP A 101 -24.65 20.93 -1.69
CA ASP A 101 -25.23 21.88 -2.63
C ASP A 101 -26.76 21.67 -2.76
N GLN A 102 -27.51 22.68 -2.34
CA GLN A 102 -28.97 22.66 -2.36
C GLN A 102 -29.57 22.57 -3.78
N HIS A 103 -28.86 23.08 -4.79
CA HIS A 103 -29.32 23.06 -6.19
C HIS A 103 -29.31 21.63 -6.78
N LEU A 104 -28.54 20.74 -6.22
CA LEU A 104 -28.44 19.33 -6.66
C LEU A 104 -29.50 18.45 -5.97
N HIS A 105 -30.12 18.89 -4.91
CA HIS A 105 -31.06 18.07 -4.14
C HIS A 105 -32.28 17.67 -4.97
N GLY A 106 -32.60 16.39 -4.92
CA GLY A 106 -33.74 15.82 -5.66
C GLY A 106 -33.44 15.43 -7.10
N GLN A 107 -32.30 15.86 -7.65
CA GLN A 107 -31.83 15.44 -8.97
C GLN A 107 -31.31 13.99 -8.95
N PHE A 108 -31.12 13.43 -10.13
CA PHE A 108 -30.59 12.06 -10.30
C PHE A 108 -29.21 12.10 -10.94
N LEU A 109 -28.29 11.34 -10.38
CA LEU A 109 -26.95 11.12 -10.86
C LEU A 109 -26.80 9.64 -11.25
N PHE A 110 -26.75 9.31 -12.55
CA PHE A 110 -26.71 7.93 -13.06
C PHE A 110 -27.73 7.01 -12.36
N GLY A 111 -28.99 7.45 -12.30
CA GLY A 111 -30.07 6.68 -11.66
C GLY A 111 -30.11 6.73 -10.12
N GLN A 112 -29.13 7.34 -9.47
CA GLN A 112 -29.09 7.51 -8.02
C GLN A 112 -29.59 8.91 -7.63
N LYS A 113 -30.57 8.98 -6.71
CA LYS A 113 -31.12 10.25 -6.25
C LYS A 113 -30.14 10.95 -5.31
N ILE A 114 -29.98 12.27 -5.49
CA ILE A 114 -29.15 13.14 -4.64
C ILE A 114 -30.00 13.67 -3.49
N TYR A 115 -29.50 13.51 -2.27
CA TYR A 115 -30.17 13.93 -1.05
C TYR A 115 -29.37 14.97 -0.28
N SER A 116 -30.10 15.78 0.50
CA SER A 116 -29.47 16.66 1.48
C SER A 116 -28.84 15.89 2.64
N PRO A 117 -27.70 16.37 3.18
CA PRO A 117 -27.10 15.80 4.39
C PRO A 117 -28.03 15.74 5.61
N LYS A 118 -29.11 16.54 5.63
CA LYS A 118 -30.15 16.48 6.68
C LYS A 118 -30.92 15.16 6.67
N ASN A 119 -31.01 14.52 5.52
CA ASN A 119 -31.75 13.26 5.35
C ASN A 119 -30.89 12.02 5.74
N LEU A 120 -29.62 12.20 6.08
CA LEU A 120 -28.67 11.12 6.38
C LEU A 120 -29.20 10.09 7.40
N PRO A 121 -29.77 10.48 8.57
CA PRO A 121 -30.27 9.51 9.55
C PRO A 121 -31.31 8.57 8.96
N LYS A 122 -32.32 9.14 8.30
CA LYS A 122 -33.42 8.37 7.68
C LYS A 122 -32.94 7.45 6.55
N LEU A 123 -31.93 7.92 5.77
CA LEU A 123 -31.37 7.13 4.67
C LEU A 123 -30.55 5.93 5.18
N ILE A 124 -29.81 6.09 6.26
CA ILE A 124 -29.03 5.04 6.87
C ILE A 124 -29.92 3.91 7.36
N GLU A 125 -30.97 4.23 8.10
CA GLU A 125 -31.92 3.26 8.63
C GLU A 125 -32.71 2.57 7.51
N ASN A 126 -33.32 3.36 6.59
CA ASN A 126 -34.22 2.82 5.57
C ASN A 126 -33.50 2.03 4.48
N LYS A 127 -32.22 2.31 4.20
CA LYS A 127 -31.45 1.68 3.12
C LYS A 127 -30.38 0.72 3.59
N ASN A 128 -30.29 0.47 4.90
CA ASN A 128 -29.29 -0.41 5.53
C ASN A 128 -27.89 -0.11 4.98
N VAL A 129 -27.39 1.11 5.21
CA VAL A 129 -26.10 1.56 4.69
C VAL A 129 -24.97 0.95 5.48
N ASP A 130 -24.04 0.28 4.80
CA ASP A 130 -22.85 -0.36 5.40
C ASP A 130 -21.62 0.56 5.36
N LEU A 131 -21.48 1.36 4.28
CA LEU A 131 -20.29 2.14 4.00
C LEU A 131 -20.64 3.51 3.42
N ALA A 132 -19.76 4.49 3.63
CA ALA A 132 -19.82 5.79 2.97
C ALA A 132 -18.51 6.05 2.20
N PHE A 133 -18.61 6.47 0.95
CA PHE A 133 -17.48 6.90 0.14
C PHE A 133 -17.47 8.42 0.00
N LEU A 134 -16.31 9.04 0.23
CA LEU A 134 -16.12 10.48 0.01
C LEU A 134 -15.66 10.72 -1.42
N GLY A 135 -16.60 11.22 -2.26
CA GLY A 135 -16.36 11.57 -3.66
C GLY A 135 -15.89 13.02 -3.85
N MET A 136 -15.09 13.56 -2.92
CA MET A 136 -14.64 14.95 -2.92
C MET A 136 -13.14 15.04 -2.58
N PRO A 137 -12.23 14.64 -3.49
CA PRO A 137 -10.79 14.66 -3.23
C PRO A 137 -10.23 16.07 -2.99
N ALA A 138 -10.82 17.09 -3.59
CA ALA A 138 -10.36 18.49 -3.51
C ALA A 138 -10.91 19.27 -2.31
N ILE A 139 -11.75 18.66 -1.45
CA ILE A 139 -12.30 19.34 -0.28
C ILE A 139 -11.22 19.65 0.75
N ASN A 140 -11.31 20.81 1.41
CA ASN A 140 -10.38 21.16 2.47
C ASN A 140 -10.52 20.22 3.68
N ARG A 141 -9.41 20.00 4.41
CA ARG A 141 -9.35 19.05 5.54
C ARG A 141 -10.39 19.34 6.62
N LYS A 142 -10.65 20.61 6.92
CA LYS A 142 -11.60 21.02 7.96
C LYS A 142 -13.05 20.61 7.62
N GLN A 143 -13.42 20.76 6.36
CA GLN A 143 -14.74 20.33 5.87
C GLN A 143 -14.82 18.81 5.79
N ARG A 144 -13.77 18.13 5.28
CA ARG A 144 -13.68 16.67 5.24
C ARG A 144 -13.88 16.07 6.63
N LYS A 145 -13.19 16.60 7.65
CA LYS A 145 -13.32 16.16 9.04
C LYS A 145 -14.74 16.29 9.55
N LYS A 146 -15.42 17.43 9.33
CA LYS A 146 -16.81 17.61 9.74
C LYS A 146 -17.75 16.56 9.14
N ILE A 147 -17.53 16.20 7.88
CA ILE A 147 -18.33 15.17 7.20
C ILE A 147 -18.04 13.80 7.82
N ILE A 148 -16.77 13.46 8.06
CA ILE A 148 -16.36 12.20 8.68
C ILE A 148 -16.92 12.07 10.10
N GLU A 149 -16.81 13.11 10.93
CA GLU A 149 -17.37 13.14 12.28
C GLU A 149 -18.88 12.91 12.27
N LYS A 150 -19.58 13.55 11.31
CA LYS A 150 -21.01 13.38 11.14
C LYS A 150 -21.39 11.94 10.72
N LEU A 151 -20.63 11.32 9.84
CA LEU A 151 -20.83 9.93 9.40
C LEU A 151 -20.50 8.93 10.51
N ASN A 152 -19.43 9.16 11.27
CA ASN A 152 -18.99 8.30 12.38
C ASN A 152 -20.02 8.23 13.52
N GLN A 153 -20.83 9.28 13.74
CA GLN A 153 -21.93 9.26 14.73
C GLN A 153 -22.91 8.12 14.46
N TYR A 154 -23.03 7.68 13.20
CA TYR A 154 -23.92 6.59 12.78
C TYR A 154 -23.21 5.23 12.65
N LYS A 155 -21.95 5.09 13.12
CA LYS A 155 -21.14 3.88 13.07
C LYS A 155 -20.94 3.32 11.65
N ILE A 156 -20.92 4.20 10.66
CA ILE A 156 -20.67 3.85 9.26
C ILE A 156 -19.17 3.94 9.00
N THR A 157 -18.60 2.91 8.40
CA THR A 157 -17.21 2.94 7.94
C THR A 157 -17.09 3.90 6.76
N VAL A 158 -16.20 4.88 6.85
CA VAL A 158 -15.96 5.86 5.79
C VAL A 158 -14.69 5.48 5.02
N LYS A 159 -14.77 5.50 3.69
CA LYS A 159 -13.62 5.33 2.80
C LYS A 159 -13.48 6.55 1.91
N THR A 160 -12.26 6.83 1.47
CA THR A 160 -11.95 8.02 0.66
C THR A 160 -11.27 7.64 -0.65
N LEU A 161 -11.33 8.55 -1.62
CA LEU A 161 -10.55 8.48 -2.84
C LEU A 161 -9.23 9.21 -2.65
N PRO A 162 -8.14 8.75 -3.29
CA PRO A 162 -6.91 9.51 -3.39
C PRO A 162 -7.15 10.84 -4.13
N SER A 163 -6.23 11.78 -4.01
CA SER A 163 -6.30 13.04 -4.76
C SER A 163 -6.23 12.79 -6.27
N ILE A 164 -6.83 13.68 -7.07
CA ILE A 164 -6.82 13.57 -8.54
C ILE A 164 -5.38 13.50 -9.09
N SER A 165 -4.41 14.13 -8.41
CA SER A 165 -2.99 14.06 -8.75
C SER A 165 -2.34 12.69 -8.50
N GLU A 166 -2.96 11.81 -7.74
CA GLU A 166 -2.48 10.45 -7.45
C GLU A 166 -3.08 9.40 -8.40
N ILE A 167 -4.08 9.79 -9.20
CA ILE A 167 -4.76 8.90 -10.16
C ILE A 167 -4.08 9.06 -11.51
N ALA A 168 -3.27 8.09 -11.91
CA ALA A 168 -2.41 8.16 -13.10
C ALA A 168 -3.16 8.39 -14.43
N ASP A 169 -4.40 7.89 -14.55
CA ASP A 169 -5.18 7.93 -15.81
C ASP A 169 -6.43 8.82 -15.74
N GLY A 170 -6.65 9.55 -14.64
CA GLY A 170 -7.83 10.42 -14.46
C GLY A 170 -9.17 9.67 -14.33
N THR A 171 -9.19 8.34 -14.39
CA THR A 171 -10.37 7.50 -14.20
C THR A 171 -10.32 6.80 -12.85
N ILE A 172 -11.41 6.92 -12.08
CA ILE A 172 -11.52 6.29 -10.75
C ILE A 172 -11.97 4.84 -10.89
N THR A 173 -11.25 3.93 -10.26
CA THR A 173 -11.57 2.50 -10.19
C THR A 173 -11.88 2.07 -8.74
N VAL A 174 -12.50 0.89 -8.58
CA VAL A 174 -12.80 0.33 -7.25
C VAL A 174 -11.52 0.07 -6.43
N SER A 175 -10.39 -0.21 -7.11
CA SER A 175 -9.08 -0.42 -6.48
C SER A 175 -8.48 0.85 -5.87
N ASP A 176 -8.92 2.02 -6.27
CA ASP A 176 -8.43 3.31 -5.76
C ASP A 176 -9.09 3.73 -4.44
N ILE A 177 -10.10 2.99 -4.01
CA ILE A 177 -10.79 3.24 -2.74
C ILE A 177 -9.89 2.84 -1.58
N LYS A 178 -9.46 3.82 -0.78
CA LYS A 178 -8.60 3.63 0.39
C LYS A 178 -9.39 3.80 1.68
N ASP A 179 -8.93 3.15 2.74
CA ASP A 179 -9.39 3.46 4.09
C ASP A 179 -8.98 4.90 4.45
N LEU A 180 -9.72 5.54 5.37
CA LEU A 180 -9.40 6.89 5.82
C LEU A 180 -7.97 6.93 6.35
N ASN A 181 -7.18 7.87 5.86
CA ASN A 181 -5.88 8.15 6.44
C ASN A 181 -6.05 8.69 7.87
N VAL A 182 -5.19 8.23 8.77
CA VAL A 182 -5.15 8.74 10.15
C VAL A 182 -4.99 10.26 10.18
N GLU A 183 -4.36 10.83 9.17
CA GLU A 183 -4.17 12.28 8.97
C GLU A 183 -5.49 13.04 8.78
N ASP A 184 -6.50 12.41 8.16
CA ASP A 184 -7.84 13.00 7.98
C ASP A 184 -8.60 13.12 9.32
N LEU A 185 -8.20 12.35 10.33
CA LEU A 185 -8.78 12.33 11.67
C LEU A 185 -8.01 13.22 12.66
N LEU A 186 -6.72 13.42 12.43
CA LEU A 186 -5.87 14.21 13.32
C LEU A 186 -5.95 15.71 12.96
N ASN A 187 -6.12 16.55 13.99
CA ASN A 187 -6.16 18.02 13.88
C ASN A 187 -4.75 18.65 13.70
N ARG A 188 -3.79 17.95 13.12
CA ARG A 188 -2.46 18.49 12.92
C ARG A 188 -2.33 19.00 11.49
N GLU A 189 -2.08 20.29 11.34
CA GLU A 189 -1.60 20.84 10.09
C GLU A 189 -0.24 20.21 9.81
N GLN A 190 -0.05 19.70 8.58
CA GLN A 190 1.28 19.26 8.15
C GLN A 190 2.18 20.49 8.14
N VAL A 191 3.26 20.42 8.89
CA VAL A 191 4.33 21.41 8.78
C VAL A 191 5.13 21.04 7.53
N GLU A 192 5.23 21.97 6.59
CA GLU A 192 6.07 21.74 5.41
C GLU A 192 7.52 21.55 5.85
N PRO A 193 8.20 20.53 5.33
CA PRO A 193 9.58 20.27 5.69
C PRO A 193 10.49 21.41 5.22
N ASN A 194 11.36 21.88 6.11
CA ASN A 194 12.41 22.83 5.74
C ASN A 194 13.47 22.11 4.90
N ILE A 195 13.40 22.24 3.58
CA ILE A 195 14.28 21.57 2.62
C ILE A 195 15.75 21.97 2.82
N GLU A 196 16.03 23.22 3.22
CA GLU A 196 17.39 23.68 3.46
C GLU A 196 18.03 22.93 4.62
N LEU A 197 17.32 22.79 5.75
CA LEU A 197 17.81 22.05 6.92
C LEU A 197 18.00 20.54 6.63
N LEU A 198 17.14 19.95 5.82
CA LEU A 198 17.27 18.55 5.40
C LEU A 198 18.48 18.36 4.52
N ASN A 199 18.70 19.27 3.55
CA ASN A 199 19.82 19.21 2.62
C ASN A 199 21.18 19.29 3.36
N ILE A 200 21.33 20.11 4.38
CA ILE A 200 22.59 20.23 5.15
C ILE A 200 23.06 18.85 5.69
N LYS A 201 22.14 17.97 6.03
CA LYS A 201 22.43 16.68 6.69
C LYS A 201 22.39 15.47 5.76
N ILE A 202 21.90 15.63 4.52
CA ILE A 202 21.65 14.52 3.60
C ILE A 202 22.31 14.74 2.23
N ASN A 203 22.19 15.93 1.65
CA ASN A 203 22.71 16.19 0.31
C ASN A 203 24.23 15.96 0.26
N SER A 204 24.67 15.19 -0.72
CA SER A 204 26.07 14.80 -0.93
C SER A 204 26.74 14.11 0.27
N LYS A 205 25.94 13.56 1.23
CA LYS A 205 26.42 12.84 2.41
C LYS A 205 26.25 11.34 2.26
N THR A 206 27.05 10.59 3.00
CA THR A 206 26.83 9.15 3.17
C THR A 206 25.84 8.93 4.30
N VAL A 207 24.64 8.49 3.97
CA VAL A 207 23.54 8.29 4.91
C VAL A 207 23.28 6.81 5.11
N LEU A 208 23.03 6.40 6.34
CA LEU A 208 22.73 5.03 6.71
C LEU A 208 21.38 4.96 7.44
N VAL A 209 20.55 3.99 7.05
CA VAL A 209 19.27 3.71 7.70
C VAL A 209 19.29 2.27 8.22
N THR A 210 19.05 2.09 9.54
CA THR A 210 18.82 0.75 10.11
C THR A 210 17.33 0.47 10.20
N GLY A 211 16.93 -0.79 10.03
CA GLY A 211 15.51 -1.14 9.91
C GLY A 211 14.91 -0.60 8.60
N ALA A 212 15.73 -0.57 7.54
CA ALA A 212 15.38 0.05 6.25
C ALA A 212 14.18 -0.60 5.57
N GLY A 213 13.90 -1.87 5.83
CA GLY A 213 12.74 -2.60 5.30
C GLY A 213 11.45 -2.41 6.12
N GLY A 214 11.52 -1.79 7.29
CA GLY A 214 10.36 -1.48 8.13
C GLY A 214 9.53 -0.31 7.57
N SER A 215 8.32 -0.10 8.13
CA SER A 215 7.40 0.96 7.65
C SER A 215 8.02 2.36 7.68
N ILE A 216 8.64 2.74 8.81
CA ILE A 216 9.28 4.06 8.94
C ILE A 216 10.62 4.09 8.21
N GLY A 217 11.43 3.03 8.32
CA GLY A 217 12.74 2.97 7.69
C GLY A 217 12.66 3.05 6.15
N SER A 218 11.70 2.35 5.54
CA SER A 218 11.50 2.41 4.09
C SER A 218 11.05 3.79 3.62
N GLU A 219 10.16 4.45 4.37
CA GLU A 219 9.74 5.81 4.04
C GLU A 219 10.87 6.82 4.21
N LEU A 220 11.68 6.70 5.27
CA LEU A 220 12.90 7.50 5.40
C LEU A 220 13.82 7.31 4.20
N CYS A 221 14.03 6.10 3.73
CA CYS A 221 14.86 5.83 2.56
C CYS A 221 14.30 6.52 1.29
N ARG A 222 12.96 6.48 1.07
CA ARG A 222 12.30 7.19 -0.04
C ARG A 222 12.47 8.71 0.04
N GLN A 223 12.40 9.27 1.24
CA GLN A 223 12.60 10.72 1.43
C GLN A 223 14.07 11.11 1.26
N ILE A 224 15.00 10.31 1.80
CA ILE A 224 16.43 10.57 1.74
C ILE A 224 16.94 10.54 0.30
N ILE A 225 16.49 9.57 -0.53
CA ILE A 225 16.97 9.47 -1.92
C ILE A 225 16.61 10.71 -2.75
N ARG A 226 15.48 11.37 -2.46
CA ARG A 226 15.05 12.60 -3.13
C ARG A 226 15.92 13.81 -2.82
N LEU A 227 16.75 13.72 -1.78
CA LEU A 227 17.65 14.79 -1.33
C LEU A 227 19.10 14.57 -1.80
N ASN A 228 19.30 13.70 -2.79
CA ASN A 228 20.57 13.42 -3.46
C ASN A 228 21.74 13.12 -2.50
N PRO A 229 21.68 12.06 -1.67
CA PRO A 229 22.81 11.63 -0.88
C PRO A 229 23.93 11.10 -1.78
N ALA A 230 25.19 11.23 -1.34
CA ALA A 230 26.32 10.62 -2.06
C ALA A 230 26.24 9.09 -2.07
N LYS A 231 25.75 8.51 -0.95
CA LYS A 231 25.49 7.07 -0.79
C LYS A 231 24.36 6.88 0.19
N LEU A 232 23.49 5.89 -0.08
CA LEU A 232 22.45 5.45 0.85
C LEU A 232 22.72 4.00 1.23
N LEU A 233 22.98 3.75 2.52
CA LEU A 233 23.21 2.43 3.08
C LEU A 233 21.94 1.94 3.78
N LEU A 234 21.49 0.74 3.44
CA LEU A 234 20.30 0.09 3.99
C LEU A 234 20.74 -1.07 4.88
N ILE A 235 20.54 -0.98 6.18
CA ILE A 235 20.75 -2.11 7.12
C ILE A 235 19.39 -2.69 7.50
N GLU A 236 19.22 -3.98 7.27
CA GLU A 236 18.02 -4.72 7.64
C GLU A 236 18.40 -6.16 8.02
N LEU A 237 17.68 -6.73 8.98
CA LEU A 237 17.85 -8.11 9.42
C LEU A 237 17.03 -9.09 8.56
N ASN A 238 15.88 -8.64 8.07
CA ASN A 238 15.00 -9.43 7.23
C ASN A 238 15.41 -9.30 5.76
N GLU A 239 15.87 -10.41 5.17
CA GLU A 239 16.33 -10.48 3.78
C GLU A 239 15.27 -9.99 2.79
N PHE A 240 14.03 -10.48 2.91
CA PHE A 240 12.95 -10.12 2.00
C PHE A 240 12.60 -8.64 2.06
N ALA A 241 12.54 -8.08 3.26
CA ALA A 241 12.26 -6.65 3.46
C ALA A 241 13.40 -5.78 2.88
N LEU A 242 14.66 -6.20 3.06
CA LEU A 242 15.81 -5.52 2.48
C LEU A 242 15.79 -5.56 0.95
N TYR A 243 15.53 -6.73 0.37
CA TYR A 243 15.43 -6.91 -1.08
C TYR A 243 14.34 -6.01 -1.68
N LYS A 244 13.16 -6.02 -1.07
CA LYS A 244 12.01 -5.23 -1.55
C LYS A 244 12.32 -3.73 -1.62
N ILE A 245 12.84 -3.15 -0.55
CA ILE A 245 13.16 -1.72 -0.52
C ILE A 245 14.34 -1.39 -1.44
N TYR A 246 15.34 -2.27 -1.55
CA TYR A 246 16.48 -2.07 -2.45
C TYR A 246 16.04 -2.00 -3.92
N GLU A 247 15.22 -2.95 -4.38
CA GLU A 247 14.72 -2.96 -5.76
C GLU A 247 13.82 -1.74 -6.05
N GLU A 248 12.98 -1.35 -5.10
CA GLU A 248 12.15 -0.16 -5.22
C GLU A 248 12.99 1.11 -5.41
N LEU A 249 13.99 1.33 -4.55
CA LEU A 249 14.83 2.52 -4.60
C LEU A 249 15.73 2.55 -5.82
N ARG A 250 16.25 1.41 -6.27
CA ARG A 250 17.05 1.28 -7.48
C ARG A 250 16.28 1.65 -8.75
N ALA A 251 14.97 1.38 -8.77
CA ALA A 251 14.11 1.76 -9.88
C ALA A 251 13.85 3.27 -9.92
N TYR A 252 13.92 3.95 -8.76
CA TYR A 252 13.64 5.37 -8.63
C TYR A 252 14.79 6.25 -9.16
N ASP A 253 16.03 5.95 -8.80
CA ASP A 253 17.21 6.70 -9.23
C ASP A 253 18.39 5.76 -9.45
N LYS A 254 18.97 5.78 -10.66
CA LYS A 254 20.08 4.90 -11.06
C LYS A 254 21.46 5.49 -10.74
N ASP A 255 21.53 6.78 -10.47
CA ASP A 255 22.81 7.49 -10.30
C ASP A 255 23.26 7.49 -8.84
N ILE A 256 22.33 7.36 -7.89
CA ILE A 256 22.64 7.30 -6.46
C ILE A 256 23.14 5.90 -6.08
N LYS A 257 24.29 5.84 -5.42
CA LYS A 257 24.87 4.59 -4.95
C LYS A 257 24.12 4.06 -3.74
N ILE A 258 23.24 3.08 -3.96
CA ILE A 258 22.50 2.37 -2.90
C ILE A 258 23.24 1.09 -2.54
N ILE A 259 23.45 0.83 -1.23
CA ILE A 259 24.18 -0.32 -0.71
C ILE A 259 23.27 -1.06 0.28
N SER A 260 22.87 -2.27 -0.06
CA SER A 260 22.09 -3.16 0.79
C SER A 260 23.00 -4.01 1.66
N LEU A 261 22.80 -3.98 2.98
CA LEU A 261 23.60 -4.67 3.98
C LEU A 261 22.69 -5.53 4.87
N LEU A 262 22.74 -6.84 4.67
CA LEU A 262 22.07 -7.78 5.56
C LEU A 262 22.86 -7.89 6.87
N ALA A 263 22.37 -7.21 7.91
CA ALA A 263 23.07 -7.12 9.17
C ALA A 263 22.13 -6.87 10.35
N ASN A 264 22.54 -7.35 11.53
CA ASN A 264 21.89 -7.06 12.79
C ASN A 264 22.44 -5.74 13.38
N ALA A 265 21.58 -4.81 13.72
CA ALA A 265 21.97 -3.54 14.34
C ALA A 265 22.51 -3.69 15.79
N GLN A 266 22.44 -4.89 16.37
CA GLN A 266 23.05 -5.23 17.67
C GLN A 266 24.56 -5.52 17.56
N ASP A 267 25.06 -5.82 16.36
CA ASP A 267 26.45 -6.15 16.12
C ASP A 267 27.31 -4.87 16.00
N GLN A 268 27.81 -4.40 17.13
CA GLN A 268 28.61 -3.18 17.21
C GLN A 268 29.86 -3.26 16.33
N LEU A 269 30.58 -4.39 16.34
CA LEU A 269 31.84 -4.54 15.57
C LEU A 269 31.59 -4.47 14.06
N LYS A 270 30.49 -5.08 13.60
CA LYS A 270 30.09 -5.01 12.19
C LYS A 270 29.67 -3.57 11.81
N LEU A 271 28.94 -2.89 12.67
CA LEU A 271 28.58 -1.48 12.47
C LEU A 271 29.81 -0.57 12.37
N GLU A 272 30.80 -0.74 13.27
CA GLU A 272 32.04 0.03 13.23
C GLU A 272 32.79 -0.15 11.90
N LYS A 273 32.90 -1.40 11.42
CA LYS A 273 33.50 -1.70 10.11
C LYS A 273 32.73 -1.06 8.95
N ILE A 274 31.37 -1.12 8.98
CA ILE A 274 30.53 -0.48 7.97
C ILE A 274 30.73 1.04 7.97
N PHE A 275 30.68 1.68 9.15
CA PHE A 275 30.82 3.14 9.27
C PHE A 275 32.17 3.61 8.79
N GLU A 276 33.23 2.87 9.07
CA GLU A 276 34.60 3.17 8.61
C GLU A 276 34.75 2.97 7.09
N THR A 277 34.30 1.81 6.57
CA THR A 277 34.45 1.47 5.14
C THR A 277 33.73 2.46 4.24
N PHE A 278 32.54 2.86 4.63
CA PHE A 278 31.70 3.74 3.80
C PHE A 278 31.79 5.20 4.20
N LYS A 279 32.50 5.55 5.28
CA LYS A 279 32.60 6.90 5.84
C LYS A 279 31.23 7.51 6.12
N VAL A 280 30.45 6.81 6.95
CA VAL A 280 29.07 7.20 7.26
C VAL A 280 29.05 8.51 8.04
N GLU A 281 28.26 9.49 7.57
CA GLU A 281 28.17 10.82 8.17
C GLU A 281 26.86 11.01 8.93
N THR A 282 25.75 10.42 8.45
CA THR A 282 24.44 10.53 9.10
C THR A 282 23.80 9.14 9.24
N VAL A 283 23.29 8.84 10.44
CA VAL A 283 22.61 7.58 10.75
C VAL A 283 21.19 7.85 11.21
N TYR A 284 20.22 7.20 10.57
CA TYR A 284 18.84 7.09 11.03
C TYR A 284 18.61 5.69 11.59
N HIS A 285 18.42 5.60 12.91
CA HIS A 285 18.20 4.32 13.59
C HIS A 285 16.70 4.07 13.77
N ALA A 286 16.09 3.30 12.82
CA ALA A 286 14.69 2.93 12.82
C ALA A 286 14.43 1.46 13.17
N ALA A 287 15.49 0.64 13.34
CA ALA A 287 15.37 -0.76 13.72
C ALA A 287 14.81 -0.88 15.15
N ALA A 288 13.61 -1.45 15.28
CA ALA A 288 13.00 -1.76 16.58
C ALA A 288 11.82 -2.71 16.44
N TYR A 289 11.54 -3.50 17.48
CA TYR A 289 10.28 -4.22 17.62
C TYR A 289 9.20 -3.27 18.19
N LYS A 290 8.04 -3.20 17.53
CA LYS A 290 6.99 -2.22 17.84
C LYS A 290 5.66 -2.82 18.27
N HIS A 291 5.43 -4.10 18.02
CA HIS A 291 4.17 -4.77 18.35
C HIS A 291 4.11 -5.09 19.84
N VAL A 292 3.28 -4.34 20.57
CA VAL A 292 3.19 -4.43 22.03
C VAL A 292 2.92 -5.86 22.51
N PRO A 293 1.90 -6.61 22.02
CA PRO A 293 1.65 -7.96 22.49
C PRO A 293 2.84 -8.90 22.31
N LEU A 294 3.51 -8.84 21.15
CA LEU A 294 4.67 -9.70 20.87
C LEU A 294 5.87 -9.38 21.77
N VAL A 295 6.09 -8.10 22.09
CA VAL A 295 7.19 -7.70 22.97
C VAL A 295 6.88 -8.05 24.43
N GLU A 296 5.62 -7.97 24.86
CA GLU A 296 5.20 -8.43 26.19
C GLU A 296 5.44 -9.93 26.39
N GLU A 297 5.21 -10.75 25.36
CA GLU A 297 5.47 -12.18 25.38
C GLU A 297 6.96 -12.54 25.20
N ASN A 298 7.78 -11.62 24.67
CA ASN A 298 9.20 -11.84 24.32
C ASN A 298 10.09 -10.73 24.89
N ILE A 299 10.06 -10.50 26.18
CA ILE A 299 10.69 -9.35 26.87
C ILE A 299 12.17 -9.27 26.57
N CYS A 300 12.91 -10.38 26.74
CA CYS A 300 14.36 -10.43 26.52
C CYS A 300 14.74 -10.01 25.10
N GLU A 301 14.00 -10.51 24.11
CA GLU A 301 14.24 -10.17 22.71
C GLU A 301 13.86 -8.71 22.40
N GLY A 302 12.80 -8.20 23.04
CA GLY A 302 12.44 -6.79 22.98
C GLY A 302 13.55 -5.87 23.51
N ILE A 303 14.15 -6.22 24.66
CA ILE A 303 15.27 -5.48 25.25
C ILE A 303 16.49 -5.56 24.34
N LYS A 304 16.90 -6.76 23.92
CA LYS A 304 18.04 -6.96 23.02
C LYS A 304 17.90 -6.13 21.76
N ASN A 305 16.74 -6.23 21.11
CA ASN A 305 16.55 -5.57 19.83
C ASN A 305 16.39 -4.05 19.96
N ASN A 306 15.67 -3.54 20.97
CA ASN A 306 15.39 -2.11 21.06
C ASN A 306 16.46 -1.33 21.83
N VAL A 307 17.02 -1.92 22.90
CA VAL A 307 17.99 -1.23 23.76
C VAL A 307 19.41 -1.48 23.31
N PHE A 308 19.81 -2.76 23.15
CA PHE A 308 21.20 -3.06 22.80
C PHE A 308 21.54 -2.68 21.37
N SER A 309 20.58 -2.73 20.42
CA SER A 309 20.84 -2.19 19.08
C SER A 309 21.09 -0.68 19.12
N THR A 310 20.28 0.07 19.86
CA THR A 310 20.48 1.52 20.02
C THR A 310 21.84 1.81 20.69
N LEU A 311 22.20 1.03 21.70
CA LEU A 311 23.51 1.14 22.38
C LEU A 311 24.67 0.86 21.42
N ALA A 312 24.57 -0.19 20.61
CA ALA A 312 25.58 -0.56 19.62
C ALA A 312 25.75 0.51 18.55
N VAL A 313 24.62 0.98 17.97
CA VAL A 313 24.64 2.05 16.96
C VAL A 313 25.22 3.34 17.52
N ALA A 314 24.84 3.75 18.74
CA ALA A 314 25.33 4.97 19.35
C ALA A 314 26.83 4.90 19.68
N LYS A 315 27.30 3.77 20.23
CA LYS A 315 28.74 3.54 20.48
C LYS A 315 29.56 3.53 19.19
N ALA A 316 29.12 2.81 18.18
CA ALA A 316 29.79 2.78 16.87
C ALA A 316 29.84 4.17 16.23
N SER A 317 28.77 4.96 16.36
CA SER A 317 28.71 6.36 15.88
C SER A 317 29.76 7.24 16.56
N VAL A 318 29.89 7.11 17.87
CA VAL A 318 30.91 7.86 18.65
C VAL A 318 32.35 7.45 18.29
N ILE A 319 32.59 6.12 18.14
CA ILE A 319 33.92 5.59 17.83
C ILE A 319 34.36 6.02 16.41
N LYS A 320 33.44 6.03 15.47
CA LYS A 320 33.74 6.33 14.05
C LYS A 320 33.43 7.79 13.66
N ASN A 321 33.17 8.66 14.63
CA ASN A 321 32.91 10.09 14.44
C ASN A 321 31.80 10.40 13.42
N VAL A 322 30.69 9.67 13.52
CA VAL A 322 29.47 9.96 12.75
C VAL A 322 28.93 11.33 13.17
N GLN A 323 28.67 12.22 12.22
CA GLN A 323 28.27 13.60 12.52
C GLN A 323 26.86 13.71 13.12
N ASN A 324 25.93 12.87 12.63
CA ASN A 324 24.52 12.94 13.05
C ASN A 324 23.96 11.55 13.30
N LEU A 325 23.34 11.35 14.46
CA LEU A 325 22.60 10.15 14.81
C LEU A 325 21.17 10.53 15.21
N VAL A 326 20.18 10.01 14.50
CA VAL A 326 18.77 10.21 14.77
C VAL A 326 18.14 8.89 15.21
N LEU A 327 17.66 8.83 16.45
CA LEU A 327 16.90 7.69 16.95
C LEU A 327 15.41 7.88 16.70
N ILE A 328 14.82 6.93 16.02
CA ILE A 328 13.36 6.85 15.85
C ILE A 328 12.75 6.20 17.09
N SER A 329 12.02 6.98 17.86
CA SER A 329 11.32 6.56 19.07
C SER A 329 9.79 6.69 18.91
N SER A 330 9.04 6.54 19.98
CA SER A 330 7.59 6.51 20.01
C SER A 330 7.05 7.37 21.16
N ASP A 331 5.80 7.83 21.03
CA ASP A 331 5.01 8.41 22.12
C ASP A 331 4.87 7.47 23.32
N LYS A 332 4.88 6.15 23.08
CA LYS A 332 4.83 5.10 24.11
C LYS A 332 6.06 5.07 25.03
N ALA A 333 7.15 5.75 24.66
CA ALA A 333 8.31 5.99 25.52
C ALA A 333 8.06 7.06 26.58
N VAL A 334 6.96 7.84 26.45
CA VAL A 334 6.58 8.87 27.44
C VAL A 334 5.67 8.21 28.48
N ARG A 335 6.15 8.12 29.73
CA ARG A 335 5.43 7.42 30.83
C ARG A 335 4.96 6.03 30.41
N PRO A 336 5.90 5.12 30.10
CA PRO A 336 5.56 3.84 29.49
C PRO A 336 4.65 3.02 30.39
N THR A 337 3.57 2.51 29.82
CA THR A 337 2.58 1.62 30.47
C THR A 337 2.73 0.18 30.02
N ASN A 338 3.68 -0.10 29.14
CA ASN A 338 3.96 -1.43 28.57
C ASN A 338 5.47 -1.60 28.37
N ILE A 339 5.90 -2.87 28.22
CA ILE A 339 7.32 -3.24 28.09
C ILE A 339 7.94 -2.66 26.82
N MET A 340 7.21 -2.69 25.70
CA MET A 340 7.72 -2.10 24.46
C MET A 340 8.04 -0.60 24.63
N GLY A 341 7.14 0.17 25.24
CA GLY A 341 7.38 1.57 25.57
C GLY A 341 8.55 1.76 26.54
N ALA A 342 8.67 0.88 27.56
CA ALA A 342 9.79 0.88 28.48
C ALA A 342 11.14 0.63 27.79
N THR A 343 11.20 -0.34 26.85
CA THR A 343 12.42 -0.58 26.08
C THR A 343 12.81 0.62 25.22
N LYS A 344 11.84 1.30 24.60
CA LYS A 344 12.11 2.54 23.83
C LYS A 344 12.59 3.67 24.73
N ARG A 345 12.00 3.82 25.93
CA ARG A 345 12.47 4.81 26.89
C ARG A 345 13.90 4.53 27.38
N LEU A 346 14.20 3.27 27.66
CA LEU A 346 15.56 2.88 28.06
C LEU A 346 16.57 3.12 26.93
N ALA A 347 16.21 2.84 25.68
CA ALA A 347 17.04 3.16 24.51
C ALA A 347 17.34 4.66 24.40
N GLU A 348 16.33 5.53 24.62
CA GLU A 348 16.53 6.98 24.68
C GLU A 348 17.53 7.38 25.77
N LEU A 349 17.37 6.82 26.99
CA LEU A 349 18.27 7.12 28.12
C LEU A 349 19.70 6.63 27.86
N CYS A 350 19.88 5.46 27.25
CA CYS A 350 21.19 4.96 26.83
C CYS A 350 21.87 5.93 25.85
N MET A 351 21.13 6.39 24.85
CA MET A 351 21.65 7.35 23.88
C MET A 351 22.01 8.69 24.52
N GLN A 352 21.18 9.21 25.42
CA GLN A 352 21.47 10.43 26.20
C GLN A 352 22.71 10.25 27.07
N GLY A 353 22.88 9.09 27.74
CA GLY A 353 24.04 8.77 28.54
C GLY A 353 25.33 8.76 27.72
N ILE A 354 25.31 8.09 26.54
CA ILE A 354 26.48 8.09 25.65
C ILE A 354 26.82 9.51 25.16
N TYR A 355 25.81 10.31 24.79
CA TYR A 355 26.03 11.70 24.41
C TYR A 355 26.67 12.52 25.55
N SER A 356 26.17 12.37 26.77
CA SER A 356 26.67 13.11 27.94
C SER A 356 28.13 12.82 28.27
N ILE A 357 28.55 11.57 28.07
CA ILE A 357 29.95 11.16 28.30
C ILE A 357 30.88 11.65 27.17
N ASN A 358 30.36 11.88 25.99
CA ASN A 358 31.13 12.23 24.78
C ASN A 358 30.86 13.64 24.26
N LYS A 359 30.49 14.57 25.12
CA LYS A 359 30.19 15.99 24.78
C LYS A 359 31.31 16.72 24.02
N ASN A 360 32.56 16.26 24.17
CA ASN A 360 33.72 16.85 23.51
C ASN A 360 33.85 16.45 22.02
N LYS A 361 33.01 15.53 21.55
CA LYS A 361 32.99 15.12 20.15
C LYS A 361 31.92 15.92 19.39
N ASP A 362 32.22 16.28 18.16
CA ASP A 362 31.28 17.01 17.30
C ASP A 362 30.26 16.03 16.68
N ILE A 363 29.38 15.49 17.53
CA ILE A 363 28.32 14.55 17.16
C ILE A 363 26.98 15.08 17.62
N ASN A 364 26.04 15.19 16.69
CA ASN A 364 24.67 15.57 17.00
C ASN A 364 23.79 14.33 17.21
N PHE A 365 23.29 14.14 18.42
CA PHE A 365 22.31 13.12 18.76
C PHE A 365 20.90 13.72 18.82
N SER A 366 19.98 13.14 18.09
CA SER A 366 18.58 13.57 18.05
C SER A 366 17.64 12.39 18.30
N ILE A 367 16.57 12.64 19.04
CA ILE A 367 15.53 11.65 19.32
C ILE A 367 14.22 12.18 18.78
N VAL A 368 13.57 11.43 17.90
CA VAL A 368 12.27 11.78 17.30
C VAL A 368 11.24 10.78 17.78
N ARG A 369 10.18 11.27 18.43
CA ARG A 369 9.06 10.44 18.88
C ARG A 369 7.89 10.58 17.94
N PHE A 370 7.51 9.48 17.33
CA PHE A 370 6.29 9.40 16.52
C PHE A 370 5.09 9.00 17.38
N GLY A 371 3.91 9.50 17.04
CA GLY A 371 2.65 8.97 17.54
C GLY A 371 2.28 7.65 16.86
N ASN A 372 1.01 7.34 16.76
CA ASN A 372 0.55 6.19 15.98
C ASN A 372 0.77 6.46 14.49
N VAL A 373 1.48 5.54 13.84
CA VAL A 373 1.77 5.54 12.40
C VAL A 373 1.14 4.30 11.78
#